data_dc53e2bf9ee104d3bddddf6930d31827
#
_entry.id   dc53e2bf9ee104d3bddddf6930d31827
#
_cell.length_a   1.000
_cell.length_b   1.000
_cell.length_c   1.000
_cell.angle_alpha   90.00
_cell.angle_beta   90.00
_cell.angle_gamma   90.00
#
_symmetry.space_group_name_H-M   'P 1'
#
loop_
_entity.id
_entity.type
_entity.pdbx_description
1 polymer ?
#
loop_
_entity_poly.entity_id
_entity_poly.type
_entity_poly.pdbx_seq_one_letter_code
_entity_poly.pdbx_strand_id
1 'polypeptide(L)'
;MQQDVSGMTYIGESVQEKLAFKPGKLYLKHYVRSKYVDPTDGKIVIADPVAEPIAKCEADISLINFILVNKFVYHLPEYRIIEILKNAGLKIPSSTMNGWTHGTINTLIPLSKHLLNQLKSSGYTQVDETRIRVQDG
;
A
#
# COMPACT_ATOMS: atom_id res chain seq x y z
N MET A 1 16.70 9.00 9.53
CA MET A 1 17.27 9.89 10.57
C MET A 1 16.96 9.28 11.93
N GLN A 2 17.95 8.95 12.72
CA GLN A 2 17.76 8.55 14.11
C GLN A 2 17.65 9.85 14.92
N GLN A 3 16.55 10.05 15.62
CA GLN A 3 16.40 11.20 16.52
C GLN A 3 17.23 10.97 17.77
N ASP A 4 17.99 11.98 18.20
CA ASP A 4 18.70 11.95 19.47
C ASP A 4 17.70 12.12 20.60
N VAL A 5 17.54 11.08 21.41
CA VAL A 5 16.59 11.03 22.55
C VAL A 5 17.30 11.09 23.90
N SER A 6 18.59 11.50 23.91
CA SER A 6 19.37 11.63 25.12
C SER A 6 18.75 12.69 26.04
N GLY A 7 18.39 12.33 27.26
CA GLY A 7 17.75 13.21 28.25
C GLY A 7 16.23 13.29 28.21
N MET A 8 15.57 12.56 27.29
CA MET A 8 14.10 12.49 27.24
C MET A 8 13.56 11.36 28.13
N THR A 9 12.40 11.58 28.74
CA THR A 9 11.72 10.57 29.56
C THR A 9 10.80 9.73 28.67
N TYR A 10 10.98 8.41 28.71
CA TYR A 10 10.08 7.47 28.03
C TYR A 10 8.68 7.51 28.64
N ILE A 11 7.64 7.76 27.83
CA ILE A 11 6.24 7.86 28.26
C ILE A 11 5.33 6.81 27.64
N GLY A 12 5.88 5.91 26.84
CA GLY A 12 5.10 4.84 26.23
C GLY A 12 5.39 4.64 24.76
N GLU A 13 4.63 3.80 24.13
CA GLU A 13 4.76 3.41 22.73
C GLU A 13 3.48 3.75 21.96
N SER A 14 3.64 4.11 20.69
CA SER A 14 2.55 4.14 19.74
C SER A 14 2.65 2.87 18.89
N VAL A 15 1.63 2.02 18.96
CA VAL A 15 1.56 0.79 18.18
C VAL A 15 0.75 1.05 16.91
N GLN A 16 1.33 0.76 15.76
CA GLN A 16 0.64 0.78 14.47
C GLN A 16 0.60 -0.67 13.95
N GLU A 17 -0.60 -1.19 13.76
CA GLU A 17 -0.81 -2.53 13.20
C GLU A 17 -1.01 -2.42 11.68
N LYS A 18 -0.34 -3.27 10.93
CA LYS A 18 -0.51 -3.40 9.47
C LYS A 18 -0.73 -4.85 9.09
N LEU A 19 -1.72 -5.05 8.23
CA LEU A 19 -1.96 -6.35 7.62
C LEU A 19 -0.86 -6.62 6.58
N ALA A 20 -0.16 -7.76 6.73
CA ALA A 20 0.89 -8.18 5.82
C ALA A 20 0.59 -9.59 5.29
N PHE A 21 1.02 -9.86 4.08
CA PHE A 21 0.87 -11.15 3.43
C PHE A 21 2.24 -11.79 3.17
N LYS A 22 2.36 -13.05 3.55
CA LYS A 22 3.45 -13.93 3.15
C LYS A 22 2.84 -15.06 2.30
N PRO A 23 3.44 -15.50 1.19
CA PRO A 23 2.87 -16.56 0.37
C PRO A 23 2.38 -17.74 1.22
N GLY A 24 1.09 -18.05 1.12
CA GLY A 24 0.43 -19.09 1.90
C GLY A 24 0.07 -18.74 3.36
N LYS A 25 0.35 -17.52 3.85
CA LYS A 25 0.00 -17.13 5.22
C LYS A 25 -0.28 -15.63 5.35
N LEU A 26 -1.42 -15.31 5.96
CA LEU A 26 -1.73 -13.96 6.44
C LEU A 26 -1.16 -13.80 7.86
N TYR A 27 -0.66 -12.62 8.18
CA TYR A 27 -0.18 -12.27 9.52
C TYR A 27 -0.29 -10.77 9.76
N LEU A 28 -0.36 -10.37 11.02
CA LEU A 28 -0.31 -8.97 11.43
C LEU A 28 1.14 -8.55 11.64
N LYS A 29 1.50 -7.38 11.10
CA LYS A 29 2.74 -6.69 11.42
C LYS A 29 2.45 -5.58 12.41
N HIS A 30 3.17 -5.59 13.53
CA HIS A 30 3.13 -4.53 14.52
C HIS A 30 4.33 -3.59 14.29
N TYR A 31 4.04 -2.33 14.00
CA TYR A 31 5.04 -1.27 13.93
C TYR A 31 4.99 -0.47 15.23
N VAL A 32 5.94 -0.74 16.13
CA VAL A 32 6.03 -0.09 17.43
C VAL A 32 6.89 1.15 17.32
N ARG A 33 6.36 2.30 17.77
CA ARG A 33 7.07 3.58 17.80
C ARG A 33 7.04 4.11 19.22
N SER A 34 8.21 4.19 19.85
CA SER A 34 8.35 4.72 21.20
C SER A 34 8.07 6.23 21.22
N LYS A 35 7.38 6.67 22.25
CA LYS A 35 7.08 8.09 22.53
C LYS A 35 7.95 8.56 23.66
N TYR A 36 8.58 9.72 23.48
CA TYR A 36 9.41 10.36 24.49
C TYR A 36 8.85 11.75 24.79
N VAL A 37 8.97 12.15 26.03
CA VAL A 37 8.68 13.54 26.45
C VAL A 37 10.01 14.24 26.70
N ASP A 38 10.16 15.42 26.11
CA ASP A 38 11.26 16.30 26.44
C ASP A 38 11.00 16.92 27.83
N PRO A 39 11.89 16.71 28.82
CA PRO A 39 11.68 17.22 30.17
C PRO A 39 11.74 18.76 30.25
N THR A 40 12.29 19.43 29.23
CA THR A 40 12.50 20.89 29.22
C THR A 40 11.25 21.64 28.76
N ASP A 41 10.58 21.17 27.71
CA ASP A 41 9.44 21.89 27.11
C ASP A 41 8.13 21.06 27.08
N GLY A 42 8.16 19.81 27.59
CA GLY A 42 7.01 18.92 27.62
C GLY A 42 6.54 18.39 26.25
N LYS A 43 7.31 18.63 25.18
CA LYS A 43 6.95 18.15 23.85
C LYS A 43 7.07 16.64 23.73
N ILE A 44 6.10 16.06 23.03
CA ILE A 44 6.13 14.61 22.69
C ILE A 44 6.88 14.45 21.38
N VAL A 45 7.92 13.63 21.42
CA VAL A 45 8.70 13.20 20.25
C VAL A 45 8.38 11.75 19.96
N ILE A 46 8.02 11.48 18.70
CA ILE A 46 7.76 10.14 18.20
C ILE A 46 8.39 10.02 16.81
N ALA A 47 8.95 8.87 16.51
CA ALA A 47 9.50 8.62 15.17
C ALA A 47 8.43 8.72 14.09
N ASP A 48 8.82 9.11 12.89
CA ASP A 48 7.90 9.19 11.75
C ASP A 48 7.22 7.83 11.49
N PRO A 49 5.96 7.84 11.03
CA PRO A 49 5.27 6.60 10.64
C PRO A 49 5.99 5.91 9.48
N VAL A 50 5.82 4.61 9.40
CA VAL A 50 6.29 3.85 8.23
C VAL A 50 5.60 4.39 6.98
N ALA A 51 6.37 4.60 5.91
CA ALA A 51 5.83 5.06 4.64
C ALA A 51 4.76 4.08 4.13
N GLU A 52 3.60 4.62 3.80
CA GLU A 52 2.47 3.86 3.28
C GLU A 52 2.31 4.13 1.79
N PRO A 53 2.06 3.10 0.96
CA PRO A 53 1.81 3.31 -0.47
C PRO A 53 0.53 4.12 -0.72
N ILE A 54 -0.41 4.04 0.22
CA ILE A 54 -1.68 4.76 0.21
C ILE A 54 -1.91 5.31 1.63
N ALA A 55 -2.26 6.57 1.75
CA ALA A 55 -2.55 7.18 3.03
C ALA A 55 -3.69 6.47 3.77
N LYS A 56 -3.51 6.18 5.05
CA LYS A 56 -4.48 5.51 5.93
C LYS A 56 -4.85 4.09 5.47
N CYS A 57 -3.93 3.39 4.80
CA CYS A 57 -4.13 2.02 4.37
C CYS A 57 -3.75 1.03 5.49
N GLU A 58 -4.67 0.14 5.86
CA GLU A 58 -4.41 -0.92 6.84
C GLU A 58 -3.61 -2.10 6.23
N ALA A 59 -3.59 -2.20 4.90
CA ALA A 59 -2.85 -3.25 4.21
C ALA A 59 -1.35 -2.90 4.09
N ASP A 60 -0.51 -3.84 4.47
CA ASP A 60 0.91 -3.78 4.17
C ASP A 60 1.16 -3.92 2.67
N ILE A 61 2.29 -3.38 2.18
CA ILE A 61 2.69 -3.44 0.77
C ILE A 61 2.66 -4.87 0.19
N SER A 62 2.95 -5.88 1.00
CA SER A 62 2.93 -7.28 0.58
C SER A 62 1.52 -7.77 0.23
N LEU A 63 0.50 -7.34 0.97
CA LEU A 63 -0.90 -7.66 0.67
C LEU A 63 -1.38 -6.90 -0.58
N ILE A 64 -1.01 -5.63 -0.70
CA ILE A 64 -1.31 -4.83 -1.90
C ILE A 64 -0.69 -5.47 -3.14
N ASN A 65 0.58 -5.85 -3.09
CA ASN A 65 1.25 -6.54 -4.19
C ASN A 65 0.55 -7.85 -4.55
N PHE A 66 0.12 -8.63 -3.57
CA PHE A 66 -0.65 -9.84 -3.82
C PHE A 66 -1.93 -9.54 -4.59
N ILE A 67 -2.68 -8.50 -4.20
CA ILE A 67 -3.91 -8.09 -4.87
C ILE A 67 -3.63 -7.67 -6.33
N LEU A 68 -2.64 -6.79 -6.54
CA LEU A 68 -2.30 -6.28 -7.87
C LEU A 68 -1.81 -7.38 -8.81
N VAL A 69 -0.93 -8.26 -8.34
CA VAL A 69 -0.44 -9.40 -9.13
C VAL A 69 -1.59 -10.33 -9.53
N ASN A 70 -2.47 -10.68 -8.59
CA ASN A 70 -3.62 -11.51 -8.90
C ASN A 70 -4.57 -10.84 -9.89
N LYS A 71 -4.81 -9.53 -9.75
CA LYS A 71 -5.72 -8.78 -10.63
C LYS A 71 -5.15 -8.58 -12.03
N PHE A 72 -3.90 -8.12 -12.14
CA PHE A 72 -3.33 -7.64 -13.41
C PHE A 72 -2.42 -8.65 -14.12
N VAL A 73 -1.74 -9.51 -13.38
CA VAL A 73 -0.88 -10.56 -13.97
C VAL A 73 -1.67 -11.85 -14.18
N TYR A 74 -2.47 -12.26 -13.18
CA TYR A 74 -3.28 -13.49 -13.28
C TYR A 74 -4.71 -13.24 -13.77
N HIS A 75 -5.07 -11.98 -14.06
CA HIS A 75 -6.38 -11.58 -14.56
C HIS A 75 -7.56 -12.06 -13.72
N LEU A 76 -7.36 -12.22 -12.40
CA LEU A 76 -8.43 -12.61 -11.51
C LEU A 76 -9.38 -11.43 -11.26
N PRO A 77 -10.70 -11.64 -11.38
CA PRO A 77 -11.66 -10.63 -10.97
C PRO A 77 -11.61 -10.43 -9.45
N GLU A 78 -11.90 -9.21 -9.00
CA GLU A 78 -11.76 -8.82 -7.58
C GLU A 78 -12.53 -9.73 -6.62
N TYR A 79 -13.72 -10.16 -6.99
CA TYR A 79 -14.51 -11.03 -6.12
C TYR A 79 -13.81 -12.37 -5.82
N ARG A 80 -13.02 -12.91 -6.77
CA ARG A 80 -12.23 -14.13 -6.56
C ARG A 80 -11.06 -13.89 -5.62
N ILE A 81 -10.42 -12.72 -5.74
CA ILE A 81 -9.32 -12.35 -4.82
C ILE A 81 -9.88 -12.21 -3.41
N ILE A 82 -11.06 -11.58 -3.25
CA ILE A 82 -11.76 -11.48 -1.97
C ILE A 82 -12.06 -12.86 -1.37
N GLU A 83 -12.54 -13.80 -2.18
CA GLU A 83 -12.80 -15.16 -1.70
C GLU A 83 -11.51 -15.91 -1.30
N ILE A 84 -10.40 -15.72 -2.03
CA ILE A 84 -9.09 -16.28 -1.64
C ILE A 84 -8.67 -15.74 -0.27
N LEU A 85 -8.77 -14.42 -0.07
CA LEU A 85 -8.41 -13.79 1.19
C LEU A 85 -9.34 -14.20 2.34
N LYS A 86 -10.63 -14.33 2.06
CA LYS A 86 -11.62 -14.82 3.02
C LYS A 86 -11.33 -16.26 3.46
N ASN A 87 -10.96 -17.14 2.52
CA ASN A 87 -10.56 -18.51 2.84
C ASN A 87 -9.25 -18.57 3.64
N ALA A 88 -8.38 -17.57 3.48
CA ALA A 88 -7.19 -17.39 4.30
C ALA A 88 -7.46 -16.70 5.66
N GLY A 89 -8.73 -16.40 5.99
CA GLY A 89 -9.16 -15.82 7.25
C GLY A 89 -9.33 -14.29 7.26
N LEU A 90 -9.15 -13.61 6.11
CA LEU A 90 -9.27 -12.16 6.02
C LEU A 90 -10.55 -11.76 5.26
N LYS A 91 -11.50 -11.16 5.96
CA LYS A 91 -12.73 -10.61 5.36
C LYS A 91 -12.52 -9.14 5.02
N ILE A 92 -12.59 -8.80 3.74
CA ILE A 92 -12.45 -7.42 3.23
C ILE A 92 -13.70 -7.07 2.42
N PRO A 93 -14.34 -5.90 2.67
CA PRO A 93 -15.37 -5.38 1.80
C PRO A 93 -14.82 -5.08 0.39
N SER A 94 -15.64 -5.27 -0.65
CA SER A 94 -15.25 -4.97 -2.04
C SER A 94 -14.88 -3.49 -2.23
N SER A 95 -15.56 -2.58 -1.54
CA SER A 95 -15.23 -1.15 -1.55
C SER A 95 -13.83 -0.86 -1.02
N THR A 96 -13.41 -1.53 0.04
CA THR A 96 -12.06 -1.39 0.61
C THR A 96 -11.00 -1.92 -0.37
N MET A 97 -11.22 -3.11 -0.93
CA MET A 97 -10.31 -3.69 -1.93
C MET A 97 -10.17 -2.77 -3.15
N ASN A 98 -11.30 -2.26 -3.66
CA ASN A 98 -11.31 -1.33 -4.78
C ASN A 98 -10.55 -0.03 -4.44
N GLY A 99 -10.75 0.53 -3.24
CA GLY A 99 -10.00 1.69 -2.75
C GLY A 99 -8.48 1.44 -2.73
N TRP A 100 -8.03 0.30 -2.23
CA TRP A 100 -6.61 -0.07 -2.23
C TRP A 100 -6.05 -0.23 -3.65
N THR A 101 -6.80 -0.90 -4.53
CA THR A 101 -6.40 -1.08 -5.93
C THR A 101 -6.25 0.26 -6.64
N HIS A 102 -7.27 1.12 -6.58
CA HIS A 102 -7.24 2.43 -7.23
C HIS A 102 -6.20 3.37 -6.64
N GLY A 103 -6.07 3.41 -5.30
CA GLY A 103 -5.06 4.21 -4.63
C GLY A 103 -3.65 3.84 -5.11
N THR A 104 -3.36 2.54 -5.21
CA THR A 104 -2.04 2.08 -5.66
C THR A 104 -1.81 2.38 -7.14
N ILE A 105 -2.80 2.17 -8.01
CA ILE A 105 -2.68 2.54 -9.44
C ILE A 105 -2.33 4.02 -9.58
N ASN A 106 -2.97 4.89 -8.79
CA ASN A 106 -2.68 6.32 -8.83
C ASN A 106 -1.22 6.64 -8.44
N THR A 107 -0.63 5.90 -7.51
CA THR A 107 0.80 6.09 -7.16
C THR A 107 1.75 5.63 -8.28
N LEU A 108 1.30 4.75 -9.18
CA LEU A 108 2.08 4.26 -10.32
C LEU A 108 1.97 5.13 -11.57
N ILE A 109 1.08 6.12 -11.61
CA ILE A 109 0.91 7.03 -12.75
C ILE A 109 2.23 7.72 -13.18
N PRO A 110 3.07 8.25 -12.27
CA PRO A 110 4.34 8.87 -12.67
C PRO A 110 5.28 7.90 -13.39
N LEU A 111 5.33 6.64 -12.93
CA LEU A 111 6.12 5.59 -13.56
C LEU A 111 5.62 5.29 -14.98
N SER A 112 4.30 5.14 -15.14
CA SER A 112 3.67 4.94 -16.45
C SER A 112 4.00 6.08 -17.43
N LYS A 113 3.92 7.33 -16.98
CA LYS A 113 4.30 8.50 -17.79
C LYS A 113 5.78 8.47 -18.17
N HIS A 114 6.65 8.10 -17.23
CA HIS A 114 8.10 7.99 -17.51
C HIS A 114 8.38 6.94 -18.58
N LEU A 115 7.81 5.74 -18.44
CA LEU A 115 7.94 4.65 -19.41
C LEU A 115 7.40 5.03 -20.79
N LEU A 116 6.25 5.71 -20.86
CA LEU A 116 5.70 6.21 -22.11
C LEU A 116 6.64 7.22 -22.81
N ASN A 117 7.28 8.11 -22.05
CA ASN A 117 8.26 9.05 -22.60
C ASN A 117 9.50 8.32 -23.13
N GLN A 118 10.00 7.29 -22.45
CA GLN A 118 11.10 6.46 -22.94
C GLN A 118 10.72 5.74 -24.23
N LEU A 119 9.50 5.16 -24.32
CA LEU A 119 9.00 4.52 -25.53
C LEU A 119 8.94 5.50 -26.71
N LYS A 120 8.44 6.72 -26.48
CA LYS A 120 8.39 7.76 -27.53
C LYS A 120 9.77 8.17 -28.05
N SER A 121 10.81 8.06 -27.23
CA SER A 121 12.19 8.40 -27.61
C SER A 121 12.95 7.23 -28.26
N SER A 122 12.40 6.02 -28.29
CA SER A 122 13.08 4.82 -28.81
C SER A 122 13.19 4.75 -30.34
N GLY A 123 12.57 5.68 -31.07
CA GLY A 123 12.60 5.74 -32.54
C GLY A 123 11.70 4.73 -33.26
N TYR A 124 11.18 3.71 -32.57
CA TYR A 124 10.23 2.75 -33.10
C TYR A 124 9.17 2.40 -32.05
N THR A 125 7.89 2.58 -32.39
CA THR A 125 6.77 2.22 -31.51
C THR A 125 5.71 1.50 -32.28
N GLN A 126 5.28 0.35 -31.80
CA GLN A 126 4.18 -0.42 -32.34
C GLN A 126 2.93 -0.17 -31.49
N VAL A 127 1.81 0.18 -32.14
CA VAL A 127 0.54 0.48 -31.47
C VAL A 127 -0.53 -0.44 -32.04
N ASP A 128 -1.32 -1.03 -31.15
CA ASP A 128 -2.49 -1.84 -31.49
C ASP A 128 -3.74 -1.22 -30.87
N GLU A 129 -4.87 -1.27 -31.58
CA GLU A 129 -6.14 -0.70 -31.14
C GLU A 129 -7.09 -1.83 -30.68
N THR A 130 -7.60 -1.69 -29.45
CA THR A 130 -8.66 -2.57 -28.95
C THR A 130 -9.98 -1.82 -28.86
N ARG A 131 -11.01 -2.36 -29.49
CA ARG A 131 -12.37 -1.80 -29.41
C ARG A 131 -12.96 -2.05 -28.03
N ILE A 132 -13.29 -0.98 -27.31
CA ILE A 132 -14.01 -1.02 -26.05
C ILE A 132 -15.42 -0.52 -26.30
N ARG A 133 -16.44 -1.31 -25.92
CA ARG A 133 -17.83 -0.84 -25.92
C ARG A 133 -18.01 0.09 -24.72
N VAL A 134 -18.27 1.37 -25.01
CA VAL A 134 -18.72 2.32 -23.99
C VAL A 134 -20.22 2.13 -23.85
N GLN A 135 -20.69 1.83 -22.63
CA GLN A 135 -22.12 1.89 -22.33
C GLN A 135 -22.45 3.35 -22.08
N ASP A 136 -23.19 3.96 -23.01
CA ASP A 136 -23.81 5.26 -22.78
C ASP A 136 -24.85 5.08 -21.67
N GLY A 137 -24.63 5.78 -20.52
CA GLY A 137 -25.54 5.78 -19.39
C GLY A 137 -26.73 6.70 -19.60
#